data_edcc6ac1c7319179b77004191ca841f7
#
_entry.id   edcc6ac1c7319179b77004191ca841f7
#
_cell.length_a   1.000
_cell.length_b   1.000
_cell.length_c   1.000
_cell.angle_alpha   90.00
_cell.angle_beta   90.00
_cell.angle_gamma   90.00
#
_symmetry.space_group_name_H-M   'P 1'
#
loop_
_entity.id
_entity.type
_entity.pdbx_description
1 polymer ?
#
loop_
_entity_poly.entity_id
_entity_poly.type
_entity_poly.pdbx_seq_one_letter_code
_entity_poly.pdbx_strand_id
1 'polypeptide(L)'
;MTPPPSRAPAPASRRSAAPAAPPAVTLPPAFEAFYALHCGRYLDYALAHAAEPAASRILGEAMGEVAIRWADIVRRPNPAACAWTLVSTRIRQRGGGPDPTLEEGALRHRAQPALRHPALEYDAFVLHEVLGYSVEDTAEAMGEEASRVRYALTTGCRRGRSGAGRRPPGSRAPSPARNTPQE
;
A
#
# COMPACT_ATOMS: atom_id res chain seq x y z
N MET A 1 82.97 -29.55 15.17
CA MET A 1 82.15 -28.35 15.54
C MET A 1 81.11 -28.13 14.45
N THR A 2 79.89 -28.59 14.69
CA THR A 2 78.78 -28.51 13.72
C THR A 2 77.90 -27.34 14.13
N PRO A 3 77.57 -26.38 13.22
CA PRO A 3 76.71 -25.25 13.57
C PRO A 3 75.23 -25.72 13.74
N PRO A 4 74.44 -25.02 14.61
CA PRO A 4 73.04 -25.38 14.83
C PRO A 4 72.16 -24.94 13.68
N PRO A 5 70.98 -25.62 13.43
CA PRO A 5 70.10 -25.27 12.36
C PRO A 5 69.32 -23.95 12.61
N SER A 6 69.32 -23.13 11.59
CA SER A 6 68.60 -21.84 11.57
C SER A 6 67.09 -22.04 11.65
N ARG A 7 66.49 -21.48 12.66
CA ARG A 7 65.02 -21.55 12.92
C ARG A 7 64.29 -20.61 11.94
N ALA A 8 63.47 -21.17 11.06
CA ALA A 8 62.61 -20.40 10.17
C ALA A 8 61.53 -19.61 10.93
N PRO A 9 61.23 -18.36 10.55
CA PRO A 9 60.17 -17.58 11.18
C PRO A 9 58.80 -18.18 10.85
N ALA A 10 57.94 -18.27 11.87
CA ALA A 10 56.57 -18.72 11.77
C ALA A 10 55.72 -17.76 10.89
N PRO A 11 54.79 -18.29 10.08
CA PRO A 11 53.94 -17.43 9.28
C PRO A 11 53.03 -16.57 10.16
N ALA A 12 53.07 -15.27 9.95
CA ALA A 12 52.24 -14.29 10.62
C ALA A 12 50.74 -14.63 10.31
N SER A 13 49.96 -14.95 11.33
CA SER A 13 48.55 -15.14 11.27
C SER A 13 47.89 -13.88 10.68
N ARG A 14 47.39 -13.98 9.45
CA ARG A 14 46.51 -12.97 8.87
C ARG A 14 45.27 -12.89 9.76
N ARG A 15 45.17 -11.82 10.57
CA ARG A 15 43.92 -11.47 11.21
C ARG A 15 42.90 -11.21 10.11
N SER A 16 41.93 -12.12 10.01
CA SER A 16 40.75 -11.93 9.18
C SER A 16 40.05 -10.64 9.68
N ALA A 17 40.11 -9.60 8.88
CA ALA A 17 39.36 -8.37 9.17
C ALA A 17 37.87 -8.75 9.16
N ALA A 18 37.20 -8.62 10.30
CA ALA A 18 35.77 -8.75 10.37
C ALA A 18 35.14 -7.77 9.37
N PRO A 19 34.10 -8.16 8.62
CA PRO A 19 33.42 -7.25 7.73
C PRO A 19 32.96 -6.02 8.52
N ALA A 20 33.33 -4.84 8.03
CA ALA A 20 32.90 -3.56 8.63
C ALA A 20 31.37 -3.56 8.65
N ALA A 21 30.78 -3.31 9.83
CA ALA A 21 29.33 -3.15 9.93
C ALA A 21 28.89 -2.04 8.96
N PRO A 22 27.75 -2.22 8.25
CA PRO A 22 27.24 -1.18 7.37
C PRO A 22 27.03 0.10 8.15
N PRO A 23 27.26 1.28 7.54
CA PRO A 23 27.08 2.55 8.24
C PRO A 23 25.66 2.66 8.76
N ALA A 24 25.52 2.93 10.05
CA ALA A 24 24.21 3.16 10.66
C ALA A 24 23.61 4.42 10.03
N VAL A 25 22.49 4.27 9.31
CA VAL A 25 21.73 5.40 8.79
C VAL A 25 20.97 6.01 9.96
N THR A 26 21.36 7.22 10.37
CA THR A 26 20.62 7.97 11.39
C THR A 26 19.48 8.72 10.71
N LEU A 27 18.24 8.37 11.03
CA LEU A 27 17.06 9.06 10.55
C LEU A 27 16.76 10.30 11.41
N PRO A 28 16.16 11.37 10.85
CA PRO A 28 15.73 12.50 11.66
C PRO A 28 14.70 12.06 12.70
N PRO A 29 14.80 12.50 13.98
CA PRO A 29 13.87 12.09 15.05
C PRO A 29 12.39 12.36 14.71
N ALA A 30 12.11 13.46 13.99
CA ALA A 30 10.75 13.76 13.52
C ALA A 30 10.23 12.72 12.51
N PHE A 31 11.10 12.15 11.67
CA PHE A 31 10.71 11.07 10.77
C PHE A 31 10.50 9.77 11.55
N GLU A 32 11.32 9.46 12.53
CA GLU A 32 11.15 8.26 13.36
C GLU A 32 9.82 8.29 14.11
N ALA A 33 9.45 9.45 14.69
CA ALA A 33 8.15 9.63 15.33
C ALA A 33 6.99 9.48 14.34
N PHE A 34 7.10 10.07 13.15
CA PHE A 34 6.11 9.93 12.09
C PHE A 34 5.96 8.46 11.66
N TYR A 35 7.08 7.77 11.44
CA TYR A 35 7.08 6.36 11.08
C TYR A 35 6.39 5.50 12.15
N ALA A 36 6.73 5.68 13.42
CA ALA A 36 6.15 4.94 14.53
C ALA A 36 4.63 5.14 14.62
N LEU A 37 4.13 6.36 14.34
CA LEU A 37 2.71 6.69 14.38
C LEU A 37 1.91 6.06 13.23
N HIS A 38 2.47 6.07 12.01
CA HIS A 38 1.71 5.77 10.80
C HIS A 38 1.98 4.39 10.18
N CYS A 39 3.14 3.76 10.51
CA CYS A 39 3.60 2.54 9.82
C CYS A 39 2.58 1.39 9.87
N GLY A 40 1.91 1.17 11.01
CA GLY A 40 0.91 0.11 11.16
C GLY A 40 -0.26 0.29 10.20
N ARG A 41 -0.89 1.47 10.20
CA ARG A 41 -2.03 1.78 9.31
C ARG A 41 -1.64 1.73 7.83
N TYR A 42 -0.41 2.13 7.51
CA TYR A 42 0.10 2.08 6.15
C TYR A 42 0.39 0.64 5.69
N LEU A 43 0.79 -0.23 6.62
CA LEU A 43 0.94 -1.66 6.36
C LEU A 43 -0.42 -2.31 6.08
N ASP A 44 -1.44 -2.02 6.90
CA ASP A 44 -2.80 -2.53 6.69
C ASP A 44 -3.33 -2.11 5.32
N TYR A 45 -3.09 -0.85 4.93
CA TYR A 45 -3.44 -0.37 3.60
C TYR A 45 -2.66 -1.10 2.49
N ALA A 46 -1.37 -1.38 2.69
CA ALA A 46 -0.58 -2.16 1.73
C ALA A 46 -1.07 -3.61 1.59
N LEU A 47 -1.45 -4.24 2.71
CA LEU A 47 -2.03 -5.58 2.75
C LEU A 47 -3.40 -5.67 2.04
N ALA A 48 -4.16 -4.59 2.00
CA ALA A 48 -5.38 -4.52 1.21
C ALA A 48 -5.12 -4.51 -0.32
N HIS A 49 -3.87 -4.27 -0.75
CA HIS A 49 -3.49 -4.17 -2.16
C HIS A 49 -2.55 -5.28 -2.62
N ALA A 50 -1.82 -5.90 -1.71
CA ALA A 50 -0.85 -6.96 -2.01
C ALA A 50 -0.70 -7.91 -0.80
N ALA A 51 -0.44 -9.18 -1.08
CA ALA A 51 -0.12 -10.16 -0.02
C ALA A 51 1.32 -9.97 0.50
N GLU A 52 1.60 -10.49 1.70
CA GLU A 52 2.97 -10.65 2.18
C GLU A 52 3.74 -11.67 1.30
N PRO A 53 5.06 -11.47 1.06
CA PRO A 53 5.91 -10.38 1.57
C PRO A 53 5.93 -9.12 0.68
N ALA A 54 5.11 -9.07 -0.37
CA ALA A 54 5.10 -7.95 -1.30
C ALA A 54 4.62 -6.65 -0.64
N ALA A 55 3.59 -6.72 0.22
CA ALA A 55 3.05 -5.56 0.94
C ALA A 55 4.12 -4.85 1.77
N SER A 56 4.83 -5.61 2.62
CA SER A 56 5.93 -5.08 3.45
C SER A 56 7.06 -4.48 2.63
N ARG A 57 7.42 -5.10 1.51
CA ARG A 57 8.45 -4.59 0.61
C ARG A 57 8.03 -3.28 -0.05
N ILE A 58 6.80 -3.21 -0.57
CA ILE A 58 6.26 -2.00 -1.21
C ILE A 58 6.19 -0.86 -0.21
N LEU A 59 5.72 -1.13 1.02
CA LEU A 59 5.69 -0.14 2.09
C LEU A 59 7.10 0.34 2.45
N GLY A 60 8.06 -0.58 2.61
CA GLY A 60 9.45 -0.24 2.91
C GLY A 60 10.06 0.69 1.86
N GLU A 61 9.84 0.41 0.57
CA GLU A 61 10.27 1.27 -0.53
C GLU A 61 9.59 2.64 -0.50
N ALA A 62 8.27 2.69 -0.24
CA ALA A 62 7.52 3.94 -0.14
C ALA A 62 7.97 4.80 1.04
N MET A 63 8.17 4.19 2.21
CA MET A 63 8.67 4.88 3.41
C MET A 63 10.11 5.33 3.24
N GLY A 64 10.94 4.58 2.52
CA GLY A 64 12.29 5.01 2.13
C GLY A 64 12.25 6.27 1.26
N GLU A 65 11.32 6.38 0.32
CA GLU A 65 11.12 7.59 -0.48
C GLU A 65 10.66 8.78 0.37
N VAL A 66 9.76 8.56 1.32
CA VAL A 66 9.35 9.59 2.30
C VAL A 66 10.54 10.05 3.14
N ALA A 67 11.39 9.13 3.63
CA ALA A 67 12.59 9.45 4.40
C ALA A 67 13.57 10.33 3.61
N ILE A 68 13.85 9.98 2.36
CA ILE A 68 14.74 10.76 1.47
C ILE A 68 14.20 12.19 1.27
N ARG A 69 12.87 12.34 1.16
CA ARG A 69 12.20 13.63 0.94
C ARG A 69 11.74 14.32 2.19
N TRP A 70 12.08 13.79 3.38
CA TRP A 70 11.52 14.25 4.65
C TRP A 70 11.73 15.74 4.90
N ALA A 71 12.93 16.25 4.59
CA ALA A 71 13.24 17.68 4.75
C ALA A 71 12.31 18.61 3.94
N ASP A 72 11.82 18.15 2.78
CA ASP A 72 10.90 18.89 1.95
C ASP A 72 9.45 18.69 2.40
N ILE A 73 9.10 17.48 2.81
CA ILE A 73 7.76 17.11 3.28
C ILE A 73 7.40 17.89 4.54
N VAL A 74 8.32 17.96 5.53
CA VAL A 74 8.05 18.62 6.81
C VAL A 74 7.85 20.14 6.67
N ARG A 75 8.29 20.74 5.57
CA ARG A 75 8.07 22.16 5.27
C ARG A 75 6.71 22.43 4.61
N ARG A 76 5.97 21.40 4.21
CA ARG A 76 4.64 21.57 3.60
C ARG A 76 3.61 21.94 4.65
N PRO A 77 2.53 22.63 4.26
CA PRO A 77 1.45 22.98 5.19
C PRO A 77 0.82 21.75 5.86
N ASN A 78 0.81 20.61 5.17
CA ASN A 78 0.29 19.36 5.69
C ASN A 78 1.27 18.21 5.35
N PRO A 79 2.27 17.95 6.19
CA PRO A 79 3.27 16.90 5.97
C PRO A 79 2.65 15.49 5.92
N ALA A 80 1.65 15.22 6.77
CA ALA A 80 1.00 13.90 6.83
C ALA A 80 0.27 13.58 5.53
N ALA A 81 -0.50 14.52 4.97
CA ALA A 81 -1.17 14.31 3.68
C ALA A 81 -0.18 14.16 2.52
N CYS A 82 0.95 14.88 2.56
CA CYS A 82 2.01 14.71 1.56
C CYS A 82 2.63 13.31 1.61
N ALA A 83 2.96 12.83 2.81
CA ALA A 83 3.51 11.50 3.03
C ALA A 83 2.49 10.42 2.61
N TRP A 84 1.22 10.55 3.02
CA TRP A 84 0.15 9.65 2.60
C TRP A 84 0.04 9.55 1.08
N THR A 85 0.03 10.69 0.39
CA THR A 85 -0.07 10.73 -1.08
C THR A 85 1.06 9.97 -1.76
N LEU A 86 2.30 10.08 -1.26
CA LEU A 86 3.44 9.32 -1.77
C LEU A 86 3.26 7.83 -1.53
N VAL A 87 2.96 7.43 -0.29
CA VAL A 87 2.83 6.04 0.11
C VAL A 87 1.66 5.37 -0.60
N SER A 88 0.46 5.94 -0.55
CA SER A 88 -0.74 5.36 -1.16
C SER A 88 -0.61 5.24 -2.68
N THR A 89 0.00 6.24 -3.34
CA THR A 89 0.28 6.17 -4.78
C THR A 89 1.24 5.04 -5.12
N ARG A 90 2.31 4.88 -4.35
CA ARG A 90 3.29 3.80 -4.56
C ARG A 90 2.65 2.43 -4.36
N ILE A 91 1.84 2.27 -3.31
CA ILE A 91 1.13 1.03 -3.02
C ILE A 91 0.16 0.69 -4.16
N ARG A 92 -0.67 1.62 -4.61
CA ARG A 92 -1.59 1.40 -5.73
C ARG A 92 -0.89 1.06 -7.05
N GLN A 93 0.27 1.67 -7.32
CA GLN A 93 1.03 1.42 -8.54
C GLN A 93 1.71 0.05 -8.55
N ARG A 94 2.19 -0.42 -7.39
CA ARG A 94 2.96 -1.66 -7.28
C ARG A 94 2.18 -2.83 -6.73
N GLY A 95 1.12 -2.57 -5.99
CA GLY A 95 0.16 -3.59 -5.55
C GLY A 95 -0.69 -4.14 -6.68
N GLY A 96 -0.29 -3.90 -7.91
CA GLY A 96 -0.87 -4.15 -9.21
C GLY A 96 -1.72 -5.39 -9.38
N GLY A 97 -2.94 -5.32 -8.94
CA GLY A 97 -3.94 -6.35 -9.14
C GLY A 97 -3.89 -7.46 -8.09
N PRO A 98 -5.05 -7.94 -7.69
CA PRO A 98 -5.19 -8.93 -6.64
C PRO A 98 -4.45 -10.22 -6.99
N ASP A 99 -3.70 -10.75 -6.00
CA ASP A 99 -3.19 -12.11 -6.01
C ASP A 99 -4.39 -13.08 -6.20
N PRO A 100 -4.39 -13.93 -7.24
CA PRO A 100 -5.50 -14.81 -7.54
C PRO A 100 -5.78 -15.89 -6.47
N THR A 101 -5.00 -15.97 -5.40
CA THR A 101 -5.11 -17.04 -4.40
C THR A 101 -5.85 -16.67 -3.12
N LEU A 102 -6.13 -15.39 -2.87
CA LEU A 102 -6.97 -14.99 -1.73
C LEU A 102 -8.41 -14.89 -2.19
N GLU A 103 -9.32 -15.52 -1.48
CA GLU A 103 -10.78 -15.64 -1.73
C GLU A 103 -11.38 -14.44 -2.47
N GLU A 104 -11.32 -14.57 -3.74
CA GLU A 104 -11.24 -13.56 -4.80
C GLU A 104 -12.53 -12.80 -5.02
N GLY A 105 -13.64 -13.29 -4.47
CA GLY A 105 -14.96 -12.76 -4.77
C GLY A 105 -15.35 -11.51 -3.97
N ALA A 106 -15.03 -11.42 -2.68
CA ALA A 106 -15.59 -10.39 -1.81
C ALA A 106 -14.85 -9.05 -1.88
N LEU A 107 -13.52 -9.09 -1.91
CA LEU A 107 -12.69 -7.86 -1.97
C LEU A 107 -12.70 -7.22 -3.37
N ARG A 108 -12.61 -8.03 -4.43
CA ARG A 108 -12.73 -7.53 -5.82
C ARG A 108 -14.08 -6.90 -6.10
N HIS A 109 -15.17 -7.48 -5.61
CA HIS A 109 -16.51 -6.94 -5.83
C HIS A 109 -16.73 -5.62 -5.09
N ARG A 110 -16.09 -5.43 -3.94
CA ARG A 110 -16.15 -4.17 -3.17
C ARG A 110 -15.18 -3.11 -3.70
N ALA A 111 -14.00 -3.49 -4.19
CA ALA A 111 -12.97 -2.54 -4.65
C ALA A 111 -13.12 -2.12 -6.13
N GLN A 112 -13.78 -2.90 -6.98
CA GLN A 112 -13.94 -2.58 -8.41
C GLN A 112 -14.62 -1.23 -8.71
N PRO A 113 -15.67 -0.79 -7.98
CA PRO A 113 -16.21 0.56 -8.17
C PRO A 113 -15.22 1.67 -7.85
N ALA A 114 -14.29 1.42 -6.94
CA ALA A 114 -13.34 2.41 -6.42
C ALA A 114 -12.25 2.81 -7.41
N LEU A 115 -11.90 1.98 -8.40
CA LEU A 115 -10.93 2.31 -9.45
C LEU A 115 -11.34 3.49 -10.35
N ARG A 116 -12.61 3.92 -10.27
CA ARG A 116 -13.16 5.06 -11.02
C ARG A 116 -13.24 6.35 -10.20
N HIS A 117 -12.83 6.31 -8.91
CA HIS A 117 -12.96 7.43 -8.00
C HIS A 117 -11.65 8.24 -7.89
N PRO A 118 -11.72 9.54 -7.57
CA PRO A 118 -10.55 10.30 -7.17
C PRO A 118 -9.78 9.59 -6.06
N ALA A 119 -8.46 9.77 -6.02
CA ALA A 119 -7.60 9.05 -5.09
C ALA A 119 -8.07 9.15 -3.62
N LEU A 120 -8.55 10.32 -3.20
CA LEU A 120 -9.08 10.54 -1.85
C LEU A 120 -10.30 9.66 -1.54
N GLU A 121 -11.27 9.57 -2.46
CA GLU A 121 -12.47 8.76 -2.28
C GLU A 121 -12.13 7.27 -2.21
N TYR A 122 -11.19 6.83 -3.03
CA TYR A 122 -10.71 5.46 -3.05
C TYR A 122 -9.98 5.10 -1.75
N ASP A 123 -9.03 5.92 -1.33
CA ASP A 123 -8.24 5.67 -0.14
C ASP A 123 -9.12 5.68 1.13
N ALA A 124 -10.04 6.64 1.23
CA ALA A 124 -11.02 6.70 2.31
C ALA A 124 -11.92 5.46 2.34
N PHE A 125 -12.38 4.99 1.17
CA PHE A 125 -13.18 3.77 1.07
C PHE A 125 -12.40 2.54 1.55
N VAL A 126 -11.15 2.36 1.13
CA VAL A 126 -10.34 1.22 1.55
C VAL A 126 -10.09 1.23 3.05
N LEU A 127 -9.69 2.37 3.61
CA LEU A 127 -9.43 2.48 5.06
C LEU A 127 -10.71 2.27 5.89
N HIS A 128 -11.82 2.89 5.51
CA HIS A 128 -13.05 2.87 6.30
C HIS A 128 -13.89 1.61 6.04
N GLU A 129 -14.25 1.31 4.79
CA GLU A 129 -15.19 0.25 4.46
C GLU A 129 -14.53 -1.14 4.37
N VAL A 130 -13.26 -1.22 3.95
CA VAL A 130 -12.57 -2.50 3.79
C VAL A 130 -11.81 -2.88 5.05
N LEU A 131 -11.08 -1.93 5.64
CA LEU A 131 -10.23 -2.18 6.82
C LEU A 131 -10.94 -1.87 8.15
N GLY A 132 -12.10 -1.20 8.13
CA GLY A 132 -12.94 -0.96 9.30
C GLY A 132 -12.44 0.17 10.21
N TYR A 133 -11.57 1.06 9.74
CA TYR A 133 -11.14 2.22 10.52
C TYR A 133 -12.29 3.19 10.74
N SER A 134 -12.27 3.90 11.89
CA SER A 134 -13.19 5.02 12.11
C SER A 134 -12.92 6.15 11.09
N VAL A 135 -13.85 7.06 10.93
CA VAL A 135 -13.64 8.25 10.07
C VAL A 135 -12.48 9.09 10.59
N GLU A 136 -12.36 9.19 11.91
CA GLU A 136 -11.29 9.92 12.59
C GLU A 136 -9.92 9.27 12.37
N ASP A 137 -9.82 7.94 12.52
CA ASP A 137 -8.57 7.19 12.25
C ASP A 137 -8.19 7.24 10.77
N THR A 138 -9.18 7.17 9.88
CA THR A 138 -8.98 7.32 8.43
C THR A 138 -8.42 8.70 8.10
N ALA A 139 -8.99 9.74 8.70
CA ALA A 139 -8.55 11.12 8.52
C ALA A 139 -7.11 11.32 9.04
N GLU A 140 -6.81 10.77 10.22
CA GLU A 140 -5.47 10.81 10.80
C GLU A 140 -4.44 10.08 9.92
N ALA A 141 -4.78 8.88 9.44
CA ALA A 141 -3.90 8.11 8.56
C ALA A 141 -3.59 8.86 7.26
N MET A 142 -4.59 9.51 6.67
CA MET A 142 -4.47 10.26 5.43
C MET A 142 -3.93 11.68 5.61
N GLY A 143 -3.84 12.18 6.85
CA GLY A 143 -3.52 13.57 7.14
C GLY A 143 -4.59 14.55 6.64
N GLU A 144 -5.86 14.14 6.67
CA GLU A 144 -6.99 14.91 6.15
C GLU A 144 -7.95 15.30 7.29
N GLU A 145 -8.81 16.28 7.04
CA GLU A 145 -9.88 16.61 7.95
C GLU A 145 -11.00 15.56 7.93
N ALA A 146 -11.52 15.18 9.09
CA ALA A 146 -12.59 14.18 9.20
C ALA A 146 -13.85 14.57 8.38
N SER A 147 -14.15 15.87 8.28
CA SER A 147 -15.22 16.38 7.43
C SER A 147 -15.00 16.08 5.95
N ARG A 148 -13.76 16.16 5.48
CA ARG A 148 -13.37 15.85 4.10
C ARG A 148 -13.47 14.37 3.80
N VAL A 149 -13.05 13.53 4.75
CA VAL A 149 -13.21 12.07 4.65
C VAL A 149 -14.67 11.67 4.61
N ARG A 150 -15.54 12.22 5.49
CA ARG A 150 -16.99 11.98 5.44
C ARG A 150 -17.59 12.35 4.09
N TYR A 151 -17.20 13.50 3.53
CA TYR A 151 -17.65 13.91 2.22
C TYR A 151 -17.20 12.94 1.12
N ALA A 152 -15.94 12.52 1.14
CA ALA A 152 -15.39 11.56 0.19
C ALA A 152 -16.14 10.22 0.22
N LEU A 153 -16.42 9.68 1.42
CA LEU A 153 -17.19 8.45 1.61
C LEU A 153 -18.62 8.57 1.06
N THR A 154 -19.32 9.68 1.35
CA THR A 154 -20.69 9.88 0.86
C THR A 154 -20.75 10.04 -0.65
N THR A 155 -19.77 10.71 -1.25
CA THR A 155 -19.69 10.96 -2.70
C THR A 155 -19.32 9.67 -3.43
N GLY A 156 -18.37 8.90 -2.91
CA GLY A 156 -17.97 7.60 -3.44
C GLY A 156 -19.13 6.60 -3.48
N CYS A 157 -19.89 6.49 -2.38
CA CYS A 157 -21.07 5.64 -2.31
C CYS A 157 -22.16 6.02 -3.33
N ARG A 158 -22.39 7.31 -3.59
CA ARG A 158 -23.39 7.77 -4.57
C ARG A 158 -23.00 7.40 -6.01
N ARG A 159 -21.73 7.59 -6.37
CA ARG A 159 -21.23 7.23 -7.71
C ARG A 159 -21.28 5.73 -7.96
N GLY A 160 -20.95 4.89 -6.97
CA GLY A 160 -21.03 3.44 -7.05
C GLY A 160 -22.45 2.96 -7.34
N ARG A 161 -23.46 3.54 -6.69
CA ARG A 161 -24.89 3.20 -6.95
C ARG A 161 -25.38 3.65 -8.33
N SER A 162 -24.93 4.80 -8.80
CA SER A 162 -25.33 5.31 -10.13
C SER A 162 -24.73 4.49 -11.27
N GLY A 163 -23.58 3.83 -11.06
CA GLY A 163 -22.93 2.96 -12.03
C GLY A 163 -23.59 1.57 -12.16
N ALA A 164 -24.16 1.07 -11.07
CA ALA A 164 -24.80 -0.25 -11.04
C ALA A 164 -26.20 -0.29 -11.73
N GLY A 165 -26.81 0.86 -11.97
CA GLY A 165 -28.17 0.98 -12.54
C GLY A 165 -28.25 1.06 -14.05
N ARG A 166 -27.15 1.14 -14.79
CA ARG A 166 -27.18 1.11 -16.27
C ARG A 166 -27.11 -0.32 -16.80
N ARG A 167 -28.25 -1.04 -16.69
CA ARG A 167 -28.51 -2.20 -17.51
C ARG A 167 -28.56 -1.72 -18.98
N PRO A 168 -27.82 -2.35 -19.93
CA PRO A 168 -27.87 -1.93 -21.32
C PRO A 168 -29.30 -2.14 -21.85
N PRO A 169 -29.89 -1.17 -22.57
CA PRO A 169 -31.17 -1.39 -23.25
C PRO A 169 -30.90 -2.32 -24.44
N GLY A 170 -31.34 -3.57 -24.35
CA GLY A 170 -31.28 -4.43 -25.54
C GLY A 170 -30.99 -5.91 -25.30
N SER A 171 -31.48 -6.52 -24.23
CA SER A 171 -31.62 -7.99 -24.22
C SER A 171 -33.10 -8.35 -24.23
N ARG A 172 -33.68 -8.23 -25.44
CA ARG A 172 -35.01 -8.79 -25.75
C ARG A 172 -34.83 -10.29 -25.82
N ALA A 173 -35.39 -11.01 -24.85
CA ALA A 173 -35.47 -12.47 -24.88
C ALA A 173 -36.19 -12.90 -26.17
N PRO A 174 -35.73 -13.93 -26.90
CA PRO A 174 -36.49 -14.51 -27.99
C PRO A 174 -37.72 -15.17 -27.41
N SER A 175 -38.90 -14.78 -27.95
CA SER A 175 -40.19 -15.43 -27.67
C SER A 175 -40.15 -16.90 -28.08
N PRO A 176 -40.71 -17.80 -27.27
CA PRO A 176 -40.81 -19.21 -27.65
C PRO A 176 -41.79 -19.33 -28.82
N ALA A 177 -41.34 -19.96 -29.90
CA ALA A 177 -42.15 -20.35 -31.06
C ALA A 177 -43.28 -21.27 -30.60
N ARG A 178 -44.51 -20.90 -30.93
CA ARG A 178 -45.69 -21.75 -30.77
C ARG A 178 -45.59 -22.86 -31.80
N ASN A 179 -45.43 -24.06 -31.32
CA ASN A 179 -45.59 -25.26 -32.12
C ASN A 179 -47.09 -25.54 -32.22
N THR A 180 -47.65 -25.39 -33.43
CA THR A 180 -49.00 -25.84 -33.79
C THR A 180 -48.90 -27.27 -34.32
N PRO A 181 -49.66 -28.26 -33.81
CA PRO A 181 -49.75 -29.55 -34.45
C PRO A 181 -50.72 -29.46 -35.63
N GLN A 182 -50.29 -29.93 -36.79
CA GLN A 182 -51.17 -30.27 -37.88
C GLN A 182 -51.52 -31.77 -37.80
N GLU A 183 -52.80 -32.01 -37.95
CA GLU A 183 -53.39 -33.34 -38.23
C GLU A 183 -52.88 -33.92 -39.54
#